data_3c20fd2e699063034663f1e31c509643
#
_entry.id   3c20fd2e699063034663f1e31c509643
#
_cell.length_a   1.000
_cell.length_b   1.000
_cell.length_c   1.000
_cell.angle_alpha   90.00
_cell.angle_beta   90.00
_cell.angle_gamma   90.00
#
_symmetry.space_group_name_H-M   'P 1'
#
loop_
_entity.id
_entity.type
_entity.pdbx_description
1 polymer ?
#
loop_
_entity_poly.entity_id
_entity_poly.type
_entity_poly.pdbx_seq_one_letter_code
_entity_poly.pdbx_strand_id
1 'polypeptide(L)'
;AQAVTGANAMALGNSRASGTDSFAAAIANNTATYGATGANSIAMGSLAQASNSDALALGDRANSNATASTAIGRQASATGNSSVAIGSSSAASQNNTVAIGVFAAASGLGSISVGNYSTAGGDRGVSIGTGANSSIVGKFAYSNGGIAFGGYFPMHQTTSDATPTALTTDGSAAGNDDQIILPNSSAYSFSGTIVARQKASDGTASAAWEIKGLIRREANAASTVLVNSALTVLDNTPAWGLALTADTTNGGLKIEATGAAATNIRWVATINTSEVTYA
;
A
#
# COMPACT_ATOMS: atom_id res chain seq x y z
N ALA A 1 -37.58 -3.38 -18.71
CA ALA A 1 -37.80 -2.26 -19.64
C ALA A 1 -36.55 -1.40 -19.71
N GLN A 2 -36.20 -1.01 -20.91
CA GLN A 2 -35.10 -0.07 -21.17
C GLN A 2 -35.44 1.31 -20.57
N ALA A 3 -34.51 1.91 -19.82
CA ALA A 3 -34.70 3.24 -19.26
C ALA A 3 -33.53 4.16 -19.70
N VAL A 4 -33.80 5.07 -20.63
CA VAL A 4 -32.88 6.10 -21.07
C VAL A 4 -33.44 7.44 -20.62
N THR A 5 -32.79 8.10 -19.67
CA THR A 5 -33.24 9.38 -19.11
C THR A 5 -32.13 10.45 -19.12
N GLY A 6 -30.90 10.07 -19.37
CA GLY A 6 -29.78 10.99 -19.55
C GLY A 6 -29.78 11.63 -20.94
N ALA A 7 -29.32 12.89 -21.07
CA ALA A 7 -29.09 13.52 -22.36
C ALA A 7 -27.98 12.77 -23.11
N ASN A 8 -28.17 12.51 -24.41
CA ASN A 8 -27.27 11.75 -25.28
C ASN A 8 -26.93 10.33 -24.77
N ALA A 9 -27.75 9.76 -23.90
CA ALA A 9 -27.51 8.44 -23.32
C ALA A 9 -27.98 7.32 -24.25
N MET A 10 -27.33 6.13 -24.16
CA MET A 10 -27.71 4.93 -24.90
C MET A 10 -27.85 3.74 -23.96
N ALA A 11 -28.94 2.98 -24.08
CA ALA A 11 -29.16 1.74 -23.36
C ALA A 11 -29.50 0.60 -24.34
N LEU A 12 -28.81 -0.54 -24.22
CA LEU A 12 -29.05 -1.75 -25.00
C LEU A 12 -29.54 -2.89 -24.11
N GLY A 13 -30.54 -3.66 -24.58
CA GLY A 13 -31.15 -4.72 -23.82
C GLY A 13 -32.01 -4.18 -22.66
N ASN A 14 -32.11 -4.94 -21.57
CA ASN A 14 -32.84 -4.52 -20.37
C ASN A 14 -31.94 -3.74 -19.41
N SER A 15 -31.49 -2.57 -19.84
CA SER A 15 -30.51 -1.77 -19.09
C SER A 15 -30.99 -0.34 -18.84
N ARG A 16 -30.33 0.39 -17.94
CA ARG A 16 -30.61 1.78 -17.59
C ARG A 16 -29.38 2.68 -17.86
N ALA A 17 -29.56 3.71 -18.64
CA ALA A 17 -28.61 4.79 -18.86
C ALA A 17 -29.26 6.11 -18.47
N SER A 18 -28.95 6.68 -17.30
CA SER A 18 -29.57 7.89 -16.77
C SER A 18 -28.61 9.06 -16.55
N GLY A 19 -27.30 8.86 -16.66
CA GLY A 19 -26.32 9.92 -16.68
C GLY A 19 -26.23 10.57 -18.06
N THR A 20 -25.86 11.86 -18.13
CA THR A 20 -25.55 12.55 -19.38
C THR A 20 -24.40 11.84 -20.09
N ASP A 21 -24.49 11.65 -21.42
CA ASP A 21 -23.49 10.98 -22.27
C ASP A 21 -23.12 9.56 -21.77
N SER A 22 -24.06 8.84 -21.14
CA SER A 22 -23.81 7.52 -20.56
C SER A 22 -24.20 6.37 -21.49
N PHE A 23 -23.49 5.23 -21.35
CA PHE A 23 -23.76 4.01 -22.11
C PHE A 23 -24.00 2.83 -21.15
N ALA A 24 -25.08 2.09 -21.35
CA ALA A 24 -25.38 0.88 -20.60
C ALA A 24 -25.76 -0.27 -21.52
N ALA A 25 -25.18 -1.45 -21.31
CA ALA A 25 -25.57 -2.69 -21.99
C ALA A 25 -25.69 -3.84 -21.00
N ALA A 26 -26.83 -4.53 -20.99
CA ALA A 26 -27.05 -5.64 -20.10
C ALA A 26 -27.87 -6.72 -20.79
N ILE A 27 -27.57 -7.97 -20.44
CA ILE A 27 -28.28 -9.14 -20.95
C ILE A 27 -29.49 -9.48 -20.05
N ALA A 28 -29.50 -9.04 -18.78
CA ALA A 28 -30.59 -9.29 -17.86
C ALA A 28 -30.71 -8.21 -16.76
N ASN A 29 -31.96 -7.84 -16.43
CA ASN A 29 -32.47 -7.16 -15.23
C ASN A 29 -31.58 -6.09 -14.56
N ASN A 30 -31.26 -5.01 -15.26
CA ASN A 30 -30.76 -3.81 -14.58
C ASN A 30 -31.94 -2.98 -14.07
N THR A 31 -32.03 -2.78 -12.78
CA THR A 31 -33.03 -1.98 -12.09
C THR A 31 -32.60 -0.52 -11.97
N ALA A 32 -33.36 0.30 -11.25
CA ALA A 32 -33.01 1.70 -10.99
C ALA A 32 -31.65 1.90 -10.28
N THR A 33 -31.13 0.87 -9.62
CA THR A 33 -29.85 0.91 -8.89
C THR A 33 -28.66 0.56 -9.80
N TYR A 34 -28.88 -0.25 -10.84
CA TYR A 34 -27.84 -0.75 -11.71
C TYR A 34 -27.84 -0.02 -13.07
N GLY A 35 -26.73 -0.07 -13.79
CA GLY A 35 -26.56 0.57 -15.08
C GLY A 35 -25.63 1.77 -15.03
N ALA A 36 -25.62 2.55 -16.07
CA ALA A 36 -24.82 3.77 -16.20
C ALA A 36 -25.64 4.98 -15.73
N THR A 37 -25.47 5.41 -14.49
CA THR A 37 -26.24 6.51 -13.89
C THR A 37 -25.39 7.78 -13.68
N GLY A 38 -24.08 7.67 -13.75
CA GLY A 38 -23.15 8.82 -13.76
C GLY A 38 -23.04 9.45 -15.14
N ALA A 39 -22.65 10.73 -15.22
CA ALA A 39 -22.32 11.38 -16.48
C ALA A 39 -21.09 10.71 -17.13
N ASN A 40 -21.07 10.56 -18.45
CA ASN A 40 -20.02 9.91 -19.23
C ASN A 40 -19.72 8.46 -18.78
N SER A 41 -20.62 7.81 -18.06
CA SER A 41 -20.37 6.49 -17.47
C SER A 41 -20.72 5.36 -18.44
N ILE A 42 -20.03 4.22 -18.28
CA ILE A 42 -20.24 3.00 -19.06
C ILE A 42 -20.50 1.84 -18.11
N ALA A 43 -21.64 1.12 -18.32
CA ALA A 43 -21.95 -0.09 -17.58
C ALA A 43 -22.35 -1.21 -18.54
N MET A 44 -21.62 -2.32 -18.54
CA MET A 44 -21.86 -3.48 -19.38
C MET A 44 -21.80 -4.78 -18.52
N GLY A 45 -22.88 -5.52 -18.50
CA GLY A 45 -23.00 -6.77 -17.75
C GLY A 45 -24.24 -6.82 -16.86
N SER A 46 -24.60 -8.03 -16.42
CA SER A 46 -25.72 -8.21 -15.50
C SER A 46 -25.43 -7.53 -14.17
N LEU A 47 -26.33 -6.66 -13.72
CA LEU A 47 -26.19 -5.90 -12.47
C LEU A 47 -24.89 -5.06 -12.38
N ALA A 48 -24.29 -4.71 -13.53
CA ALA A 48 -23.17 -3.77 -13.54
C ALA A 48 -23.63 -2.37 -13.11
N GLN A 49 -22.83 -1.67 -12.32
CA GLN A 49 -23.14 -0.36 -11.77
C GLN A 49 -22.01 0.64 -12.01
N ALA A 50 -22.30 1.73 -12.74
CA ALA A 50 -21.43 2.87 -12.95
C ALA A 50 -22.19 4.13 -12.52
N SER A 51 -22.08 4.51 -11.24
CA SER A 51 -23.00 5.48 -10.63
C SER A 51 -22.45 6.89 -10.50
N ASN A 52 -21.17 7.11 -10.77
CA ASN A 52 -20.54 8.42 -10.72
C ASN A 52 -19.96 8.83 -12.08
N SER A 53 -19.58 10.11 -12.19
CA SER A 53 -19.03 10.65 -13.45
C SER A 53 -17.77 9.90 -13.88
N ASP A 54 -17.68 9.65 -15.19
CA ASP A 54 -16.55 8.99 -15.85
C ASP A 54 -16.26 7.57 -15.33
N ALA A 55 -17.28 6.91 -14.72
CA ALA A 55 -17.15 5.57 -14.16
C ALA A 55 -17.31 4.49 -15.23
N LEU A 56 -16.49 3.43 -15.15
CA LEU A 56 -16.53 2.28 -16.05
C LEU A 56 -16.76 0.98 -15.27
N ALA A 57 -17.86 0.27 -15.54
CA ALA A 57 -18.17 -1.02 -14.97
C ALA A 57 -18.40 -2.08 -16.05
N LEU A 58 -17.50 -3.07 -16.16
CA LEU A 58 -17.60 -4.16 -17.14
C LEU A 58 -17.58 -5.54 -16.44
N GLY A 59 -18.68 -6.26 -16.49
CA GLY A 59 -18.80 -7.61 -15.92
C GLY A 59 -20.05 -7.81 -15.10
N ASP A 60 -20.39 -9.07 -14.80
CA ASP A 60 -21.49 -9.40 -13.90
C ASP A 60 -21.22 -8.81 -12.51
N ARG A 61 -22.14 -7.97 -12.01
CA ARG A 61 -22.02 -7.24 -10.73
C ARG A 61 -20.74 -6.40 -10.58
N ALA A 62 -20.13 -5.98 -11.68
CA ALA A 62 -19.04 -5.01 -11.61
C ALA A 62 -19.56 -3.69 -11.01
N ASN A 63 -18.85 -3.15 -10.03
CA ASN A 63 -19.25 -1.98 -9.27
C ASN A 63 -18.20 -0.85 -9.35
N SER A 64 -18.52 0.21 -10.08
CA SER A 64 -17.72 1.41 -10.26
C SER A 64 -18.56 2.61 -9.79
N ASN A 65 -18.51 2.94 -8.50
CA ASN A 65 -19.37 3.95 -7.92
C ASN A 65 -18.62 5.14 -7.29
N ALA A 66 -17.44 5.42 -7.81
CA ALA A 66 -16.68 6.64 -7.53
C ALA A 66 -16.30 7.36 -8.83
N THR A 67 -15.97 8.64 -8.75
CA THR A 67 -15.59 9.45 -9.91
C THR A 67 -14.31 8.91 -10.58
N ALA A 68 -14.33 8.77 -11.90
CA ALA A 68 -13.23 8.26 -12.72
C ALA A 68 -12.74 6.87 -12.28
N SER A 69 -13.61 6.06 -11.68
CA SER A 69 -13.28 4.71 -11.26
C SER A 69 -13.49 3.68 -12.38
N THR A 70 -12.75 2.57 -12.32
CA THR A 70 -12.82 1.50 -13.31
C THR A 70 -12.94 0.14 -12.62
N ALA A 71 -14.02 -0.61 -12.86
CA ALA A 71 -14.24 -1.95 -12.37
C ALA A 71 -14.43 -2.92 -13.54
N ILE A 72 -13.51 -3.84 -13.76
CA ILE A 72 -13.56 -4.82 -14.85
C ILE A 72 -13.43 -6.24 -14.30
N GLY A 73 -14.47 -7.04 -14.46
CA GLY A 73 -14.52 -8.42 -13.98
C GLY A 73 -15.77 -8.71 -13.17
N ARG A 74 -16.06 -9.99 -12.99
CA ARG A 74 -17.20 -10.41 -12.16
C ARG A 74 -17.00 -9.96 -10.71
N GLN A 75 -17.94 -9.18 -10.18
CA GLN A 75 -17.88 -8.64 -8.81
C GLN A 75 -16.64 -7.75 -8.53
N ALA A 76 -15.97 -7.24 -9.57
CA ALA A 76 -14.92 -6.24 -9.38
C ALA A 76 -15.51 -4.97 -8.75
N SER A 77 -14.81 -4.35 -7.80
CA SER A 77 -15.31 -3.21 -7.03
C SER A 77 -14.28 -2.09 -6.97
N ALA A 78 -14.58 -0.95 -7.59
CA ALA A 78 -13.79 0.27 -7.57
C ALA A 78 -14.61 1.38 -6.90
N THR A 79 -14.34 1.67 -5.62
CA THR A 79 -15.12 2.58 -4.79
C THR A 79 -14.35 3.83 -4.33
N GLY A 80 -13.06 3.91 -4.64
CA GLY A 80 -12.26 5.11 -4.47
C GLY A 80 -12.24 5.96 -5.75
N ASN A 81 -12.12 7.28 -5.63
CA ASN A 81 -11.96 8.15 -6.80
C ASN A 81 -10.65 7.80 -7.54
N SER A 82 -10.70 7.79 -8.86
CA SER A 82 -9.58 7.41 -9.74
C SER A 82 -9.00 6.03 -9.42
N SER A 83 -9.83 5.11 -8.89
CA SER A 83 -9.41 3.75 -8.57
C SER A 83 -9.65 2.77 -9.73
N VAL A 84 -8.84 1.71 -9.77
CA VAL A 84 -8.90 0.67 -10.81
C VAL A 84 -8.97 -0.70 -10.16
N ALA A 85 -10.02 -1.47 -10.42
CA ALA A 85 -10.20 -2.85 -9.99
C ALA A 85 -10.39 -3.76 -11.21
N ILE A 86 -9.41 -4.62 -11.51
CA ILE A 86 -9.44 -5.52 -12.66
C ILE A 86 -9.24 -6.97 -12.21
N GLY A 87 -10.21 -7.81 -12.44
CA GLY A 87 -10.21 -9.21 -12.05
C GLY A 87 -11.47 -9.62 -11.29
N SER A 88 -11.75 -10.92 -11.21
CA SER A 88 -12.90 -11.39 -10.45
C SER A 88 -12.73 -11.09 -8.97
N SER A 89 -13.73 -10.43 -8.38
CA SER A 89 -13.72 -10.03 -6.95
C SER A 89 -12.52 -9.17 -6.53
N SER A 90 -11.90 -8.46 -7.46
CA SER A 90 -10.89 -7.46 -7.13
C SER A 90 -11.52 -6.25 -6.44
N ALA A 91 -10.80 -5.60 -5.51
CA ALA A 91 -11.30 -4.48 -4.74
C ALA A 91 -10.29 -3.32 -4.65
N ALA A 92 -10.66 -2.15 -5.14
CA ALA A 92 -9.91 -0.90 -5.06
C ALA A 92 -10.77 0.12 -4.29
N SER A 93 -10.54 0.25 -2.97
CA SER A 93 -11.50 0.88 -2.07
C SER A 93 -11.15 2.31 -1.64
N GLN A 94 -9.93 2.74 -1.85
CA GLN A 94 -9.48 4.10 -1.54
C GLN A 94 -9.10 4.88 -2.81
N ASN A 95 -8.91 6.20 -2.66
CA ASN A 95 -8.55 7.05 -3.79
C ASN A 95 -7.19 6.67 -4.38
N ASN A 96 -7.10 6.75 -5.71
CA ASN A 96 -5.89 6.49 -6.49
C ASN A 96 -5.32 5.07 -6.30
N THR A 97 -6.15 4.09 -5.97
CA THR A 97 -5.73 2.69 -5.79
C THR A 97 -5.84 1.87 -7.06
N VAL A 98 -4.98 0.86 -7.17
CA VAL A 98 -5.00 -0.11 -8.27
C VAL A 98 -5.01 -1.52 -7.70
N ALA A 99 -6.03 -2.33 -8.04
CA ALA A 99 -6.15 -3.74 -7.70
C ALA A 99 -6.32 -4.57 -8.97
N ILE A 100 -5.32 -5.37 -9.33
CA ILE A 100 -5.32 -6.20 -10.55
C ILE A 100 -5.04 -7.67 -10.19
N GLY A 101 -5.99 -8.54 -10.45
CA GLY A 101 -5.92 -9.97 -10.17
C GLY A 101 -7.18 -10.48 -9.49
N VAL A 102 -7.36 -11.80 -9.46
CA VAL A 102 -8.49 -12.41 -8.75
C VAL A 102 -8.31 -12.22 -7.25
N PHE A 103 -9.32 -11.66 -6.58
CA PHE A 103 -9.28 -11.29 -5.15
C PHE A 103 -8.13 -10.35 -4.77
N ALA A 104 -7.58 -9.59 -5.71
CA ALA A 104 -6.61 -8.54 -5.39
C ALA A 104 -7.31 -7.42 -4.61
N ALA A 105 -6.69 -6.91 -3.55
CA ALA A 105 -7.25 -5.87 -2.69
C ALA A 105 -6.27 -4.70 -2.49
N ALA A 106 -6.67 -3.49 -2.86
CA ALA A 106 -5.94 -2.25 -2.62
C ALA A 106 -6.79 -1.34 -1.73
N SER A 107 -6.45 -1.25 -0.44
CA SER A 107 -7.24 -0.55 0.58
C SER A 107 -6.49 0.57 1.32
N GLY A 108 -5.19 0.73 1.12
CA GLY A 108 -4.45 1.93 1.53
C GLY A 108 -4.56 3.04 0.49
N LEU A 109 -4.53 4.29 0.91
CA LEU A 109 -4.58 5.45 0.00
C LEU A 109 -3.39 5.41 -0.98
N GLY A 110 -3.67 5.48 -2.29
CA GLY A 110 -2.64 5.42 -3.33
C GLY A 110 -1.91 4.08 -3.42
N SER A 111 -2.44 3.00 -2.86
CA SER A 111 -1.82 1.67 -2.88
C SER A 111 -2.03 0.93 -4.20
N ILE A 112 -1.12 -0.01 -4.49
CA ILE A 112 -1.13 -0.86 -5.69
C ILE A 112 -1.05 -2.33 -5.29
N SER A 113 -2.01 -3.15 -5.73
CA SER A 113 -2.06 -4.59 -5.51
C SER A 113 -2.17 -5.32 -6.84
N VAL A 114 -1.14 -6.09 -7.21
CA VAL A 114 -1.10 -6.83 -8.48
C VAL A 114 -0.75 -8.30 -8.23
N GLY A 115 -1.69 -9.17 -8.51
CA GLY A 115 -1.54 -10.61 -8.32
C GLY A 115 -2.77 -11.25 -7.68
N ASN A 116 -2.83 -12.56 -7.76
CA ASN A 116 -3.91 -13.35 -7.16
C ASN A 116 -3.85 -13.26 -5.63
N TYR A 117 -4.93 -12.92 -4.96
CA TYR A 117 -4.99 -12.76 -3.49
C TYR A 117 -3.95 -11.78 -2.92
N SER A 118 -3.39 -10.88 -3.74
CA SER A 118 -2.48 -9.84 -3.23
C SER A 118 -3.25 -8.77 -2.44
N THR A 119 -2.61 -8.21 -1.42
CA THR A 119 -3.24 -7.19 -0.56
C THR A 119 -2.28 -6.01 -0.32
N ALA A 120 -2.69 -4.80 -0.67
CA ALA A 120 -1.98 -3.57 -0.36
C ALA A 120 -2.84 -2.72 0.60
N GLY A 121 -2.65 -2.94 1.91
CA GLY A 121 -3.43 -2.33 3.00
C GLY A 121 -2.82 -1.04 3.54
N GLY A 122 -1.49 -0.90 3.49
CA GLY A 122 -0.82 0.33 3.90
C GLY A 122 -0.92 1.42 2.84
N ASP A 123 -1.00 2.67 3.26
CA ASP A 123 -1.01 3.83 2.36
C ASP A 123 0.27 3.83 1.50
N ARG A 124 0.13 4.08 0.19
CA ARG A 124 1.24 4.04 -0.78
C ARG A 124 1.98 2.68 -0.82
N GLY A 125 1.40 1.65 -0.21
CA GLY A 125 1.91 0.28 -0.24
C GLY A 125 1.79 -0.36 -1.63
N VAL A 126 2.77 -1.16 -2.01
CA VAL A 126 2.79 -1.90 -3.28
C VAL A 126 2.93 -3.38 -2.99
N SER A 127 2.03 -4.20 -3.52
CA SER A 127 2.04 -5.66 -3.40
C SER A 127 2.05 -6.29 -4.79
N ILE A 128 3.07 -7.09 -5.10
CA ILE A 128 3.18 -7.77 -6.40
C ILE A 128 3.41 -9.27 -6.20
N GLY A 129 2.59 -10.07 -6.86
CA GLY A 129 2.66 -11.53 -6.83
C GLY A 129 1.52 -12.16 -6.03
N THR A 130 1.39 -13.47 -6.14
CA THR A 130 0.31 -14.23 -5.47
C THR A 130 0.48 -14.17 -3.95
N GLY A 131 -0.55 -13.71 -3.26
CA GLY A 131 -0.55 -13.61 -1.80
C GLY A 131 0.41 -12.57 -1.21
N ALA A 132 0.99 -11.68 -2.03
CA ALA A 132 1.84 -10.60 -1.51
C ALA A 132 1.04 -9.68 -0.57
N ASN A 133 1.69 -9.22 0.51
CA ASN A 133 1.03 -8.38 1.52
C ASN A 133 1.90 -7.17 1.89
N SER A 134 1.36 -5.97 1.65
CA SER A 134 1.93 -4.69 2.02
C SER A 134 0.96 -3.96 2.96
N SER A 135 0.92 -4.36 4.23
CA SER A 135 0.11 -3.72 5.28
C SER A 135 0.79 -2.50 5.91
N ILE A 136 2.07 -2.33 5.67
CA ILE A 136 2.88 -1.21 6.18
C ILE A 136 2.85 -0.07 5.18
N VAL A 137 2.75 1.16 5.65
CA VAL A 137 2.82 2.39 4.85
C VAL A 137 4.09 2.40 4.01
N GLY A 138 3.98 2.63 2.70
CA GLY A 138 5.10 2.72 1.78
C GLY A 138 5.90 1.42 1.55
N LYS A 139 5.52 0.27 2.16
CA LYS A 139 6.18 -1.02 1.90
C LYS A 139 5.94 -1.45 0.46
N PHE A 140 7.01 -1.88 -0.22
CA PHE A 140 6.90 -2.70 -1.42
C PHE A 140 7.06 -4.17 -1.02
N ALA A 141 6.03 -4.98 -1.23
CA ALA A 141 6.01 -6.41 -0.93
C ALA A 141 5.92 -7.24 -2.19
N TYR A 142 6.65 -8.37 -2.22
CA TYR A 142 6.55 -9.35 -3.30
C TYR A 142 6.42 -10.77 -2.75
N SER A 143 5.76 -11.64 -3.51
CA SER A 143 5.57 -13.04 -3.16
C SER A 143 5.45 -13.91 -4.42
N ASN A 144 5.90 -15.16 -4.33
CA ASN A 144 5.81 -16.14 -5.42
C ASN A 144 4.76 -17.24 -5.20
N GLY A 145 3.79 -17.04 -4.32
CA GLY A 145 2.73 -18.02 -4.11
C GLY A 145 2.43 -18.38 -2.65
N GLY A 146 2.73 -17.47 -1.71
CA GLY A 146 2.28 -17.59 -0.33
C GLY A 146 3.26 -18.29 0.63
N ILE A 147 4.46 -18.63 0.19
CA ILE A 147 5.50 -19.24 1.06
C ILE A 147 6.75 -18.37 1.11
N ALA A 148 7.17 -17.77 -0.01
CA ALA A 148 8.33 -16.91 -0.07
C ALA A 148 7.88 -15.46 -0.19
N PHE A 149 8.19 -14.69 0.82
CA PHE A 149 7.86 -13.28 0.91
C PHE A 149 9.12 -12.45 1.03
N GLY A 150 9.05 -11.24 0.51
CA GLY A 150 10.08 -10.24 0.70
C GLY A 150 9.48 -8.85 0.75
N GLY A 151 10.21 -7.95 1.35
CA GLY A 151 9.82 -6.55 1.46
C GLY A 151 10.97 -5.61 1.19
N TYR A 152 10.63 -4.43 0.70
CA TYR A 152 11.50 -3.26 0.62
C TYR A 152 10.84 -2.12 1.39
N PHE A 153 11.58 -1.52 2.31
CA PHE A 153 11.10 -0.46 3.19
C PHE A 153 11.96 0.80 2.98
N PRO A 154 11.43 1.80 2.26
CA PRO A 154 12.02 3.14 2.25
C PRO A 154 11.66 3.84 3.56
N MET A 155 12.63 4.13 4.41
CA MET A 155 12.41 4.76 5.71
C MET A 155 13.16 6.08 5.78
N HIS A 156 12.63 7.03 6.52
CA HIS A 156 13.28 8.33 6.70
C HIS A 156 12.94 8.97 8.04
N GLN A 157 13.76 9.96 8.40
CA GLN A 157 13.49 10.84 9.53
C GLN A 157 14.32 12.14 9.38
N THR A 158 13.95 13.16 10.14
CA THR A 158 14.73 14.38 10.30
C THR A 158 14.94 14.63 11.79
N THR A 159 16.21 14.76 12.21
CA THR A 159 16.55 15.13 13.59
C THR A 159 17.06 16.59 13.61
N SER A 160 16.80 17.33 14.69
CA SER A 160 17.29 18.68 14.93
C SER A 160 18.16 18.78 16.18
N ASP A 161 18.29 17.68 16.92
CA ASP A 161 19.04 17.59 18.18
C ASP A 161 19.60 16.17 18.35
N ALA A 162 20.13 15.87 19.54
CA ALA A 162 20.71 14.59 19.90
C ALA A 162 19.70 13.60 20.52
N THR A 163 18.39 13.84 20.40
CA THR A 163 17.38 12.90 20.87
C THR A 163 17.25 11.72 19.91
N PRO A 164 17.41 10.46 20.37
CA PRO A 164 17.19 9.30 19.52
C PRO A 164 15.78 9.28 18.94
N THR A 165 15.67 9.17 17.63
CA THR A 165 14.39 9.22 16.91
C THR A 165 14.34 8.06 15.93
N ALA A 166 13.22 7.30 15.93
CA ALA A 166 13.03 6.17 15.04
C ALA A 166 12.87 6.61 13.59
N LEU A 167 13.50 5.89 12.66
CA LEU A 167 13.18 5.99 11.24
C LEU A 167 11.88 5.22 10.98
N THR A 168 10.98 5.84 10.22
CA THR A 168 9.70 5.28 9.81
C THR A 168 9.50 5.43 8.30
N THR A 169 8.55 4.72 7.73
CA THR A 169 8.29 4.78 6.27
C THR A 169 7.56 6.05 5.84
N ASP A 170 7.00 6.80 6.78
CA ASP A 170 6.30 8.07 6.52
C ASP A 170 6.89 9.28 7.26
N GLY A 171 7.94 9.08 8.08
CA GLY A 171 8.59 10.13 8.86
C GLY A 171 7.81 10.57 10.11
N SER A 172 6.75 9.85 10.49
CA SER A 172 5.99 10.10 11.71
C SER A 172 6.66 9.49 12.96
N ALA A 173 6.01 9.62 14.12
CA ALA A 173 6.41 8.88 15.31
C ALA A 173 6.18 7.39 15.11
N ALA A 174 7.09 6.55 15.60
CA ALA A 174 7.06 5.11 15.43
C ALA A 174 5.73 4.49 15.89
N GLY A 175 5.09 3.74 15.02
CA GLY A 175 3.80 3.08 15.18
C GLY A 175 3.82 1.63 14.71
N ASN A 176 2.63 1.05 14.58
CA ASN A 176 2.44 -0.35 14.19
C ASN A 176 2.23 -0.55 12.67
N ASP A 177 2.35 0.50 11.87
CA ASP A 177 2.11 0.51 10.43
C ASP A 177 3.17 1.28 9.62
N ASP A 178 4.21 1.79 10.26
CA ASP A 178 5.25 2.64 9.68
C ASP A 178 6.69 2.17 9.95
N GLN A 179 6.87 1.05 10.66
CA GLN A 179 8.15 0.38 10.89
C GLN A 179 8.19 -0.98 10.16
N ILE A 180 9.27 -1.73 10.32
CA ILE A 180 9.36 -3.13 9.87
C ILE A 180 8.64 -4.00 10.90
N ILE A 181 7.30 -4.01 10.85
CA ILE A 181 6.45 -4.74 11.78
C ILE A 181 6.32 -6.20 11.34
N LEU A 182 6.45 -7.12 12.29
CA LEU A 182 6.34 -8.54 12.07
C LEU A 182 4.94 -9.04 12.46
N PRO A 183 4.31 -9.91 11.66
CA PRO A 183 3.16 -10.67 12.14
C PRO A 183 3.58 -11.66 13.24
N ASN A 184 2.60 -12.21 13.98
CA ASN A 184 2.87 -13.29 14.93
C ASN A 184 3.44 -14.54 14.22
N SER A 185 4.22 -15.34 14.91
CA SER A 185 4.85 -16.57 14.40
C SER A 185 5.71 -16.32 13.14
N SER A 186 6.54 -15.27 13.17
CA SER A 186 7.36 -14.89 12.02
C SER A 186 8.81 -14.57 12.37
N ALA A 187 9.65 -14.68 11.36
CA ALA A 187 11.05 -14.31 11.43
C ALA A 187 11.47 -13.62 10.12
N TYR A 188 12.15 -12.48 10.25
CA TYR A 188 12.62 -11.66 9.13
C TYR A 188 14.14 -11.52 9.19
N SER A 189 14.82 -11.94 8.13
CA SER A 189 16.18 -11.46 7.87
C SER A 189 16.07 -10.09 7.22
N PHE A 190 16.89 -9.15 7.66
CA PHE A 190 16.92 -7.81 7.09
C PHE A 190 18.35 -7.39 6.71
N SER A 191 18.47 -6.55 5.68
CA SER A 191 19.70 -5.90 5.29
C SER A 191 19.41 -4.56 4.61
N GLY A 192 20.30 -3.59 4.78
CA GLY A 192 20.11 -2.31 4.12
C GLY A 192 21.19 -1.30 4.41
N THR A 193 21.01 -0.12 3.82
CA THR A 193 21.92 1.03 3.99
C THR A 193 21.15 2.21 4.55
N ILE A 194 21.83 2.97 5.39
CA ILE A 194 21.35 4.23 5.94
C ILE A 194 22.34 5.33 5.54
N VAL A 195 21.83 6.45 5.05
CA VAL A 195 22.60 7.67 4.75
C VAL A 195 22.00 8.81 5.55
N ALA A 196 22.88 9.62 6.14
CA ALA A 196 22.51 10.85 6.82
C ALA A 196 23.26 12.04 6.23
N ARG A 197 22.56 13.18 6.10
CA ARG A 197 23.11 14.41 5.55
C ARG A 197 22.65 15.60 6.36
N GLN A 198 23.59 16.43 6.79
CA GLN A 198 23.30 17.72 7.40
C GLN A 198 22.63 18.67 6.39
N LYS A 199 21.71 19.51 6.87
CA LYS A 199 21.09 20.55 6.04
C LYS A 199 22.16 21.48 5.49
N ALA A 200 22.09 21.80 4.20
CA ALA A 200 23.14 22.58 3.52
C ALA A 200 23.40 23.97 4.12
N SER A 201 22.38 24.60 4.73
CA SER A 201 22.54 25.87 5.46
C SER A 201 23.35 25.74 6.75
N ASP A 202 23.44 24.52 7.30
CA ASP A 202 24.05 24.26 8.62
C ASP A 202 25.42 23.59 8.48
N GLY A 203 25.79 23.12 7.28
CA GLY A 203 27.07 22.47 7.00
C GLY A 203 27.04 21.42 5.89
N THR A 204 28.09 20.63 5.77
CA THR A 204 28.28 19.65 4.70
C THR A 204 28.45 18.21 5.19
N ALA A 205 28.35 17.99 6.52
CA ALA A 205 28.59 16.68 7.10
C ALA A 205 27.61 15.61 6.57
N SER A 206 28.12 14.42 6.39
CA SER A 206 27.36 13.23 5.97
C SER A 206 27.92 11.99 6.66
N ALA A 207 27.08 10.97 6.79
CA ALA A 207 27.46 9.70 7.36
C ALA A 207 26.66 8.58 6.68
N ALA A 208 27.20 7.36 6.70
CA ALA A 208 26.55 6.19 6.12
C ALA A 208 26.86 4.90 6.91
N TRP A 209 25.89 4.00 6.91
CA TRP A 209 25.99 2.70 7.59
C TRP A 209 25.40 1.60 6.73
N GLU A 210 25.91 0.39 6.92
CA GLU A 210 25.23 -0.85 6.52
C GLU A 210 24.71 -1.56 7.76
N ILE A 211 23.50 -2.11 7.64
CA ILE A 211 22.88 -2.94 8.68
C ILE A 211 22.45 -4.28 8.11
N LYS A 212 22.47 -5.31 8.96
CA LYS A 212 21.88 -6.63 8.67
C LYS A 212 21.58 -7.36 9.95
N GLY A 213 20.63 -8.30 9.91
CA GLY A 213 20.31 -9.09 11.08
C GLY A 213 19.11 -10.01 10.90
N LEU A 214 18.71 -10.58 12.02
CA LEU A 214 17.53 -11.44 12.17
C LEU A 214 16.68 -10.92 13.32
N ILE A 215 15.41 -10.71 13.06
CA ILE A 215 14.39 -10.36 14.04
C ILE A 215 13.24 -11.36 13.95
N ARG A 216 12.66 -11.73 15.08
CA ARG A 216 11.52 -12.66 15.15
C ARG A 216 10.46 -12.17 16.12
N ARG A 217 9.24 -12.63 15.90
CA ARG A 217 8.10 -12.40 16.78
C ARG A 217 7.31 -13.69 16.93
N GLU A 218 6.94 -14.03 18.17
CA GLU A 218 6.10 -15.19 18.48
C GLU A 218 4.62 -14.78 18.61
N ALA A 219 4.01 -14.92 19.78
CA ALA A 219 2.58 -14.79 19.99
C ALA A 219 2.03 -13.35 19.97
N ASN A 220 2.86 -12.33 20.21
CA ASN A 220 2.43 -10.94 20.32
C ASN A 220 3.62 -9.97 20.19
N ALA A 221 3.36 -8.66 20.16
CA ALA A 221 4.38 -7.63 20.04
C ALA A 221 5.46 -7.70 21.12
N ALA A 222 5.09 -8.00 22.39
CA ALA A 222 6.03 -8.10 23.49
C ALA A 222 7.03 -9.27 23.34
N SER A 223 6.72 -10.26 22.50
CA SER A 223 7.60 -11.38 22.19
C SER A 223 8.59 -11.11 21.05
N THR A 224 8.66 -9.88 20.56
CA THR A 224 9.60 -9.50 19.50
C THR A 224 11.03 -9.46 20.02
N VAL A 225 11.93 -10.14 19.32
CA VAL A 225 13.35 -10.27 19.70
C VAL A 225 14.24 -10.00 18.50
N LEU A 226 15.13 -9.02 18.62
CA LEU A 226 16.27 -8.86 17.73
C LEU A 226 17.30 -9.95 18.09
N VAL A 227 17.32 -11.02 17.28
CA VAL A 227 18.13 -12.23 17.60
C VAL A 227 19.61 -11.93 17.46
N ASN A 228 19.97 -11.25 16.36
CA ASN A 228 21.32 -10.81 16.09
C ASN A 228 21.28 -9.66 15.09
N SER A 229 22.28 -8.77 15.15
CA SER A 229 22.46 -7.71 14.17
C SER A 229 23.92 -7.32 14.02
N ALA A 230 24.27 -6.85 12.85
CA ALA A 230 25.54 -6.17 12.58
C ALA A 230 25.24 -4.77 12.05
N LEU A 231 26.01 -3.81 12.53
CA LEU A 231 26.03 -2.43 12.08
C LEU A 231 27.46 -2.10 11.70
N THR A 232 27.67 -1.78 10.43
CA THR A 232 28.99 -1.39 9.90
C THR A 232 28.98 0.10 9.57
N VAL A 233 29.87 0.85 10.17
CA VAL A 233 30.07 2.25 9.84
C VAL A 233 30.86 2.30 8.54
N LEU A 234 30.27 2.92 7.49
CA LEU A 234 30.96 3.19 6.22
C LEU A 234 31.70 4.52 6.28
N ASP A 235 31.04 5.55 6.82
CA ASP A 235 31.61 6.84 7.18
C ASP A 235 30.73 7.49 8.27
N ASN A 236 31.37 7.98 9.33
CA ASN A 236 30.67 8.72 10.40
C ASN A 236 31.63 9.75 11.05
N THR A 237 32.29 10.58 10.23
CA THR A 237 33.14 11.68 10.71
C THR A 237 32.39 12.61 11.70
N PRO A 238 31.07 12.90 11.55
CA PRO A 238 30.32 13.70 12.52
C PRO A 238 30.05 13.01 13.86
N ALA A 239 30.30 11.72 13.99
CA ALA A 239 30.00 10.90 15.19
C ALA A 239 28.53 10.86 15.57
N TRP A 240 27.64 10.83 14.58
CA TRP A 240 26.20 10.64 14.80
C TRP A 240 25.89 9.19 15.19
N GLY A 241 24.78 8.99 15.94
CA GLY A 241 24.40 7.68 16.46
C GLY A 241 23.42 6.94 15.56
N LEU A 242 23.57 5.61 15.49
CA LEU A 242 22.56 4.69 14.93
C LEU A 242 22.45 3.45 15.84
N ALA A 243 21.21 3.08 16.19
CA ALA A 243 20.94 1.92 17.03
C ALA A 243 19.85 1.04 16.41
N LEU A 244 19.97 -0.28 16.63
CA LEU A 244 18.98 -1.28 16.21
C LEU A 244 18.44 -1.98 17.46
N THR A 245 17.13 -2.00 17.63
CA THR A 245 16.47 -2.65 18.76
C THR A 245 15.18 -3.33 18.32
N ALA A 246 14.68 -4.25 19.15
CA ALA A 246 13.32 -4.76 18.99
C ALA A 246 12.34 -3.75 19.61
N ASP A 247 11.34 -3.35 18.83
CA ASP A 247 10.19 -2.62 19.36
C ASP A 247 9.17 -3.62 19.90
N THR A 248 9.19 -3.85 21.21
CA THR A 248 8.25 -4.77 21.87
C THR A 248 6.87 -4.17 22.11
N THR A 249 6.68 -2.88 21.85
CA THR A 249 5.37 -2.21 21.92
C THR A 249 4.61 -2.41 20.62
N ASN A 250 5.24 -2.14 19.47
CA ASN A 250 4.61 -2.24 18.17
C ASN A 250 4.89 -3.59 17.48
N GLY A 251 5.91 -4.32 17.89
CA GLY A 251 6.21 -5.67 17.39
C GLY A 251 7.08 -5.69 16.15
N GLY A 252 8.10 -4.83 16.07
CA GLY A 252 8.92 -4.66 14.89
C GLY A 252 10.40 -4.39 15.15
N LEU A 253 11.13 -4.13 14.07
CA LEU A 253 12.50 -3.62 14.12
C LEU A 253 12.46 -2.09 14.23
N LYS A 254 13.08 -1.57 15.28
CA LYS A 254 13.29 -0.14 15.48
C LYS A 254 14.71 0.24 15.10
N ILE A 255 14.83 1.18 14.18
CA ILE A 255 16.09 1.78 13.72
C ILE A 255 16.08 3.21 14.26
N GLU A 256 16.94 3.53 15.23
CA GLU A 256 16.98 4.84 15.86
C GLU A 256 18.20 5.63 15.42
N ALA A 257 17.96 6.85 14.95
CA ALA A 257 18.97 7.83 14.58
C ALA A 257 19.16 8.85 15.71
N THR A 258 20.42 9.13 16.06
CA THR A 258 20.78 10.17 17.03
C THR A 258 21.61 11.23 16.33
N GLY A 259 21.06 12.40 16.15
CA GLY A 259 21.73 13.55 15.51
C GLY A 259 22.70 14.27 16.44
N ALA A 260 22.80 15.58 16.26
CA ALA A 260 23.63 16.45 17.09
C ALA A 260 22.85 17.70 17.51
N ALA A 261 23.21 18.29 18.63
CA ALA A 261 22.55 19.50 19.15
C ALA A 261 22.56 20.62 18.11
N ALA A 262 21.42 21.30 17.96
CA ALA A 262 21.21 22.42 17.04
C ALA A 262 21.61 22.13 15.57
N THR A 263 21.49 20.86 15.14
CA THR A 263 21.91 20.44 13.79
C THR A 263 20.77 19.72 13.10
N ASN A 264 20.29 20.24 11.97
CA ASN A 264 19.25 19.58 11.17
C ASN A 264 19.89 18.52 10.26
N ILE A 265 19.49 17.28 10.46
CA ILE A 265 20.02 16.11 9.73
C ILE A 265 18.85 15.34 9.14
N ARG A 266 18.90 15.05 7.84
CA ARG A 266 17.98 14.11 7.18
C ARG A 266 18.62 12.73 7.10
N TRP A 267 17.84 11.74 7.49
CA TRP A 267 18.18 10.32 7.48
C TRP A 267 17.30 9.62 6.45
N VAL A 268 17.88 8.78 5.64
CA VAL A 268 17.18 7.92 4.69
C VAL A 268 17.74 6.51 4.79
N ALA A 269 16.88 5.54 4.92
CA ALA A 269 17.24 4.13 4.94
C ALA A 269 16.50 3.38 3.83
N THR A 270 17.16 2.38 3.25
CA THR A 270 16.58 1.41 2.35
C THR A 270 16.83 0.02 2.90
N ILE A 271 15.77 -0.65 3.36
CA ILE A 271 15.88 -1.94 4.02
C ILE A 271 15.15 -3.00 3.19
N ASN A 272 15.85 -4.09 2.89
CA ASN A 272 15.29 -5.28 2.27
C ASN A 272 15.07 -6.37 3.32
N THR A 273 13.99 -7.14 3.16
CA THR A 273 13.68 -8.26 4.04
C THR A 273 13.46 -9.55 3.25
N SER A 274 13.86 -10.67 3.85
CA SER A 274 13.35 -12.00 3.51
C SER A 274 12.47 -12.43 4.69
N GLU A 275 11.21 -12.73 4.40
CA GLU A 275 10.15 -12.85 5.39
C GLU A 275 9.62 -14.28 5.42
N VAL A 276 9.53 -14.90 6.59
CA VAL A 276 8.83 -16.17 6.80
C VAL A 276 7.80 -16.01 7.91
N THR A 277 6.59 -16.48 7.64
CA THR A 277 5.52 -16.60 8.63
C THR A 277 5.04 -18.05 8.64
N TYR A 278 4.91 -18.63 9.81
CA TYR A 278 4.43 -19.99 10.01
C TYR A 278 3.33 -19.98 11.09
N ALA A 279 2.08 -19.82 10.62
CA ALA A 279 0.88 -19.77 11.46
C ALA A 279 0.06 -21.05 11.33
#